data_dc8b63b2e28bbf85e64d90d7a27928a5
#
_entry.id   dc8b63b2e28bbf85e64d90d7a27928a5
#
_cell.length_a   1.000
_cell.length_b   1.000
_cell.length_c   1.000
_cell.angle_alpha   90.00
_cell.angle_beta   90.00
_cell.angle_gamma   90.00
#
_symmetry.space_group_name_H-M   'P 1'
#
loop_
_entity.id
_entity.type
_entity.pdbx_description
1 polymer ?
#
loop_
_entity_poly.entity_id
_entity_poly.type
_entity_poly.pdbx_seq_one_letter_code
_entity_poly.pdbx_strand_id
1 'polypeptide(L)'
;MWSAAILVLAVAGVLALIWIGQRRLIYFPDRSLPTPAAAGLSGVEAVEMPVEDGGTLHGWFLPGPRQPASFTVIVFNGNAGNRAYRVPLAAALRRHGLAVLLFDYRGYGDNAGTPTQQGLEADARAARAYLVGRPDVRPERVVYLGESLGTAVATILAARQPPAALILRSPFTSLADVGKIHYAILPVGWLLADRFATADAIAGVRSPVLVIAGDRDSIVPPELSRRLFDRITASKELVIVPWADHNDQALLDGEQMIRSIVAFLERVDRS
;
A
#
# COMPACT_ATOMS: atom_id res chain seq x y z
N MET A 1 42.03 -23.00 -13.90
CA MET A 1 40.68 -23.36 -14.36
C MET A 1 39.73 -23.78 -13.21
N TRP A 2 40.13 -24.65 -12.31
CA TRP A 2 39.29 -25.13 -11.20
C TRP A 2 38.84 -24.03 -10.25
N SER A 3 39.73 -23.07 -9.89
CA SER A 3 39.37 -21.96 -9.00
C SER A 3 38.31 -21.01 -9.54
N ALA A 4 38.30 -20.75 -10.86
CA ALA A 4 37.27 -19.93 -11.49
C ALA A 4 35.90 -20.63 -11.53
N ALA A 5 35.88 -21.94 -11.78
CA ALA A 5 34.65 -22.73 -11.75
C ALA A 5 34.03 -22.80 -10.34
N ILE A 6 34.86 -22.96 -9.31
CA ILE A 6 34.40 -22.93 -7.92
C ILE A 6 33.80 -21.55 -7.57
N LEU A 7 34.43 -20.47 -7.95
CA LEU A 7 33.91 -19.12 -7.72
C LEU A 7 32.56 -18.90 -8.39
N VAL A 8 32.41 -19.31 -9.65
CA VAL A 8 31.15 -19.20 -10.40
C VAL A 8 30.04 -19.99 -9.72
N LEU A 9 30.33 -21.24 -9.29
CA LEU A 9 29.35 -22.07 -8.57
C LEU A 9 28.95 -21.45 -7.21
N ALA A 10 29.91 -20.90 -6.49
CA ALA A 10 29.64 -20.21 -5.22
C ALA A 10 28.74 -19.00 -5.41
N VAL A 11 29.04 -18.15 -6.40
CA VAL A 11 28.21 -16.99 -6.75
C VAL A 11 26.79 -17.42 -7.18
N ALA A 12 26.69 -18.42 -8.03
CA ALA A 12 25.40 -18.97 -8.46
C ALA A 12 24.60 -19.53 -7.26
N GLY A 13 25.26 -20.23 -6.33
CA GLY A 13 24.65 -20.72 -5.11
C GLY A 13 24.10 -19.60 -4.22
N VAL A 14 24.87 -18.53 -4.02
CA VAL A 14 24.44 -17.36 -3.27
C VAL A 14 23.24 -16.69 -3.92
N LEU A 15 23.26 -16.47 -5.25
CA LEU A 15 22.14 -15.88 -5.99
C LEU A 15 20.89 -16.76 -5.91
N ALA A 16 21.02 -18.07 -5.98
CA ALA A 16 19.92 -19.02 -5.80
C ALA A 16 19.31 -18.95 -4.39
N LEU A 17 20.14 -18.85 -3.34
CA LEU A 17 19.65 -18.70 -1.97
C LEU A 17 18.92 -17.37 -1.78
N ILE A 18 19.42 -16.28 -2.35
CA ILE A 18 18.74 -14.98 -2.33
C ILE A 18 17.39 -15.10 -3.06
N TRP A 19 17.36 -15.74 -4.23
CA TRP A 19 16.13 -15.92 -5.02
C TRP A 19 15.09 -16.75 -4.27
N ILE A 20 15.49 -17.81 -3.59
CA ILE A 20 14.58 -18.65 -2.77
C ILE A 20 14.08 -17.87 -1.55
N GLY A 21 14.97 -17.12 -0.89
CA GLY A 21 14.69 -16.39 0.35
C GLY A 21 14.12 -14.99 0.18
N GLN A 22 14.03 -14.45 -1.05
CA GLN A 22 13.75 -13.04 -1.30
C GLN A 22 12.47 -12.51 -0.64
N ARG A 23 11.42 -13.34 -0.55
CA ARG A 23 10.17 -12.92 0.08
C ARG A 23 10.31 -12.60 1.56
N ARG A 24 11.25 -13.24 2.27
CA ARG A 24 11.59 -12.89 3.66
C ARG A 24 12.36 -11.59 3.78
N LEU A 25 12.94 -11.09 2.68
CA LEU A 25 13.63 -9.81 2.61
C LEU A 25 12.70 -8.68 2.13
N ILE A 26 11.54 -9.02 1.57
CA ILE A 26 10.55 -8.07 1.06
C ILE A 26 9.41 -7.87 2.06
N TYR A 27 8.84 -8.97 2.60
CA TYR A 27 7.64 -8.95 3.43
C TYR A 27 8.00 -9.20 4.89
N PHE A 28 7.56 -8.31 5.77
CA PHE A 28 7.80 -8.34 7.22
C PHE A 28 6.46 -8.35 7.98
N PRO A 29 5.68 -9.44 7.87
CA PRO A 29 4.39 -9.52 8.54
C PRO A 29 4.55 -9.59 10.05
N ASP A 30 3.78 -8.76 10.77
CA ASP A 30 3.57 -8.91 12.20
C ASP A 30 2.25 -9.66 12.43
N ARG A 31 2.31 -10.81 13.10
CA ARG A 31 1.15 -11.63 13.46
C ARG A 31 0.56 -11.30 14.83
N SER A 32 1.22 -10.42 15.58
CA SER A 32 0.75 -9.97 16.88
C SER A 32 -0.32 -8.90 16.72
N LEU A 33 -1.57 -9.30 16.66
CA LEU A 33 -2.69 -8.40 16.43
C LEU A 33 -3.49 -8.17 17.71
N PRO A 34 -3.55 -6.93 18.23
CA PRO A 34 -4.43 -6.58 19.33
C PRO A 34 -5.90 -6.61 18.88
N THR A 35 -6.82 -6.69 19.85
CA THR A 35 -8.24 -6.43 19.55
C THR A 35 -8.44 -4.95 19.16
N PRO A 36 -9.50 -4.61 18.40
CA PRO A 36 -9.79 -3.21 18.06
C PRO A 36 -9.83 -2.29 19.29
N ALA A 37 -10.45 -2.74 20.39
CA ALA A 37 -10.52 -1.98 21.62
C ALA A 37 -9.16 -1.75 22.27
N ALA A 38 -8.30 -2.78 22.30
CA ALA A 38 -6.91 -2.67 22.78
C ALA A 38 -6.05 -1.77 21.89
N ALA A 39 -6.38 -1.66 20.60
CA ALA A 39 -5.78 -0.72 19.67
C ALA A 39 -6.35 0.70 19.75
N GLY A 40 -7.27 0.98 20.70
CA GLY A 40 -7.86 2.30 20.90
C GLY A 40 -9.00 2.66 19.95
N LEU A 41 -9.59 1.67 19.27
CA LEU A 41 -10.71 1.87 18.36
C LEU A 41 -12.04 1.51 19.01
N SER A 42 -13.06 2.35 18.81
CA SER A 42 -14.44 2.11 19.17
C SER A 42 -15.37 2.17 17.95
N GLY A 43 -16.47 1.42 17.98
CA GLY A 43 -17.44 1.38 16.91
C GLY A 43 -16.85 0.83 15.60
N VAL A 44 -16.03 -0.21 15.72
CA VAL A 44 -15.38 -0.91 14.62
C VAL A 44 -16.08 -2.23 14.38
N GLU A 45 -16.30 -2.54 13.13
CA GLU A 45 -16.82 -3.84 12.69
C GLU A 45 -15.63 -4.74 12.28
N ALA A 46 -15.50 -5.90 12.92
CA ALA A 46 -14.64 -6.96 12.40
C ALA A 46 -15.29 -7.54 11.13
N VAL A 47 -14.53 -7.63 10.06
CA VAL A 47 -15.06 -8.01 8.76
C VAL A 47 -14.26 -9.16 8.14
N GLU A 48 -14.95 -9.97 7.36
CA GLU A 48 -14.41 -11.09 6.61
C GLU A 48 -14.59 -10.87 5.12
N MET A 49 -13.55 -11.12 4.34
CA MET A 49 -13.50 -10.87 2.90
C MET A 49 -13.04 -12.14 2.19
N PRO A 50 -13.95 -12.90 1.56
CA PRO A 50 -13.58 -14.08 0.77
C PRO A 50 -12.65 -13.71 -0.40
N VAL A 51 -11.61 -14.51 -0.64
CA VAL A 51 -10.66 -14.31 -1.73
C VAL A 51 -10.93 -15.31 -2.86
N GLU A 52 -10.79 -14.86 -4.10
CA GLU A 52 -11.09 -15.65 -5.30
C GLU A 52 -10.30 -16.97 -5.39
N ASP A 53 -9.05 -16.98 -4.90
CA ASP A 53 -8.16 -18.14 -4.90
C ASP A 53 -8.28 -19.01 -3.64
N GLY A 54 -9.30 -18.74 -2.82
CA GLY A 54 -9.63 -19.45 -1.58
C GLY A 54 -9.10 -18.74 -0.33
N GLY A 55 -9.73 -19.06 0.78
CA GLY A 55 -9.46 -18.44 2.06
C GLY A 55 -10.29 -17.19 2.33
N THR A 56 -10.05 -16.58 3.46
CA THR A 56 -10.76 -15.41 3.95
C THR A 56 -9.73 -14.45 4.55
N LEU A 57 -9.84 -13.17 4.19
CA LEU A 57 -9.09 -12.11 4.85
C LEU A 57 -9.95 -11.48 5.94
N HIS A 58 -9.29 -11.04 6.99
CA HIS A 58 -9.88 -10.30 8.09
C HIS A 58 -9.50 -8.83 8.01
N GLY A 59 -10.41 -7.98 8.42
CA GLY A 59 -10.20 -6.54 8.44
C GLY A 59 -11.02 -5.86 9.54
N TRP A 60 -10.84 -4.56 9.63
CA TRP A 60 -11.60 -3.67 10.49
C TRP A 60 -12.24 -2.59 9.64
N PHE A 61 -13.57 -2.55 9.64
CA PHE A 61 -14.30 -1.46 9.02
C PHE A 61 -14.67 -0.43 10.09
N LEU A 62 -14.25 0.80 9.87
CA LEU A 62 -14.55 1.95 10.70
C LEU A 62 -15.59 2.80 9.97
N PRO A 63 -16.89 2.72 10.35
CA PRO A 63 -17.92 3.57 9.76
C PRO A 63 -17.58 5.05 9.96
N GLY A 64 -17.89 5.86 8.98
CA GLY A 64 -17.82 7.31 9.13
C GLY A 64 -18.82 7.83 10.17
N PRO A 65 -18.62 9.04 10.73
CA PRO A 65 -19.54 9.63 11.72
C PRO A 65 -20.90 9.98 11.13
N ARG A 66 -21.02 10.04 9.81
CA ARG A 66 -22.27 10.21 9.05
C ARG A 66 -22.44 9.06 8.09
N GLN A 67 -23.66 8.61 7.84
CA GLN A 67 -23.97 7.55 6.91
C GLN A 67 -24.94 8.05 5.81
N PRO A 68 -24.61 7.82 4.53
CA PRO A 68 -23.33 7.31 4.04
C PRO A 68 -22.20 8.34 4.24
N ALA A 69 -20.99 7.86 4.44
CA ALA A 69 -19.81 8.72 4.53
C ALA A 69 -19.56 9.46 3.20
N SER A 70 -18.85 10.60 3.25
CA SER A 70 -18.47 11.35 2.03
C SER A 70 -17.63 10.49 1.10
N PHE A 71 -16.64 9.80 1.65
CA PHE A 71 -15.82 8.79 0.98
C PHE A 71 -15.55 7.62 1.92
N THR A 72 -15.26 6.45 1.33
CA THR A 72 -14.78 5.27 2.05
C THR A 72 -13.37 4.92 1.56
N VAL A 73 -12.41 4.92 2.47
CA VAL A 73 -11.00 4.69 2.16
C VAL A 73 -10.62 3.25 2.43
N ILE A 74 -10.03 2.56 1.44
CA ILE A 74 -9.30 1.30 1.65
C ILE A 74 -7.84 1.65 1.87
N VAL A 75 -7.25 1.19 2.98
CA VAL A 75 -5.82 1.35 3.24
C VAL A 75 -5.07 0.10 2.81
N PHE A 76 -4.18 0.26 1.84
CA PHE A 76 -3.26 -0.76 1.36
C PHE A 76 -1.93 -0.59 2.08
N ASN A 77 -1.66 -1.50 3.02
CA ASN A 77 -0.51 -1.44 3.92
C ASN A 77 0.82 -1.54 3.17
N GLY A 78 1.87 -1.00 3.77
CA GLY A 78 3.25 -1.25 3.36
C GLY A 78 3.66 -2.71 3.59
N ASN A 79 4.96 -2.99 3.42
CA ASN A 79 5.51 -4.33 3.52
C ASN A 79 5.72 -4.84 4.96
N ALA A 80 5.50 -4.01 5.98
CA ALA A 80 5.75 -4.35 7.37
C ALA A 80 4.54 -4.08 8.29
N GLY A 81 4.48 -4.80 9.40
CA GLY A 81 3.46 -4.64 10.45
C GLY A 81 2.16 -5.36 10.15
N ASN A 82 1.06 -4.79 10.61
CA ASN A 82 -0.32 -5.24 10.37
C ASN A 82 -1.27 -4.04 10.43
N ARG A 83 -2.58 -4.28 10.27
CA ARG A 83 -3.62 -3.24 10.27
C ARG A 83 -3.68 -2.39 11.54
N ALA A 84 -3.23 -2.90 12.70
CA ALA A 84 -3.24 -2.14 13.94
C ALA A 84 -2.27 -0.94 13.90
N TYR A 85 -1.19 -1.03 13.14
CA TYR A 85 -0.25 0.08 12.93
C TYR A 85 -0.88 1.27 12.19
N ARG A 86 -2.02 1.08 11.52
CA ARG A 86 -2.74 2.11 10.74
C ARG A 86 -3.94 2.70 11.49
N VAL A 87 -4.11 2.31 12.75
CA VAL A 87 -5.16 2.85 13.61
C VAL A 87 -5.07 4.38 13.74
N PRO A 88 -3.91 5.00 13.99
CA PRO A 88 -3.81 6.46 14.06
C PRO A 88 -4.27 7.14 12.77
N LEU A 89 -3.85 6.64 11.61
CA LEU A 89 -4.29 7.13 10.30
C LEU A 89 -5.81 7.01 10.14
N ALA A 90 -6.36 5.83 10.41
CA ALA A 90 -7.80 5.59 10.27
C ALA A 90 -8.62 6.48 11.20
N ALA A 91 -8.18 6.65 12.45
CA ALA A 91 -8.81 7.55 13.39
C ALA A 91 -8.76 9.01 12.93
N ALA A 92 -7.63 9.44 12.34
CA ALA A 92 -7.49 10.78 11.79
C ALA A 92 -8.46 11.00 10.60
N LEU A 93 -8.51 10.08 9.65
CA LEU A 93 -9.42 10.16 8.49
C LEU A 93 -10.89 10.15 8.94
N ARG A 94 -11.24 9.31 9.91
CA ARG A 94 -12.59 9.25 10.47
C ARG A 94 -13.05 10.57 11.12
N ARG A 95 -12.15 11.29 11.82
CA ARG A 95 -12.46 12.62 12.38
C ARG A 95 -12.84 13.64 11.29
N HIS A 96 -12.37 13.43 10.04
CA HIS A 96 -12.73 14.23 8.88
C HIS A 96 -13.94 13.69 8.08
N GLY A 97 -14.72 12.79 8.66
CA GLY A 97 -15.98 12.32 8.06
C GLY A 97 -15.86 11.14 7.12
N LEU A 98 -14.68 10.54 7.00
CA LEU A 98 -14.42 9.40 6.11
C LEU A 98 -14.73 8.08 6.84
N ALA A 99 -15.20 7.08 6.10
CA ALA A 99 -15.18 5.69 6.53
C ALA A 99 -13.85 5.06 6.10
N VAL A 100 -13.36 4.06 6.84
CA VAL A 100 -12.06 3.42 6.56
C VAL A 100 -12.15 1.92 6.69
N LEU A 101 -11.64 1.21 5.68
CA LEU A 101 -11.34 -0.22 5.77
C LEU A 101 -9.83 -0.41 5.97
N LEU A 102 -9.47 -0.97 7.12
CA LEU A 102 -8.16 -1.51 7.41
C LEU A 102 -8.21 -3.02 7.23
N PHE A 103 -7.35 -3.59 6.41
CA PHE A 103 -7.25 -5.03 6.25
C PHE A 103 -5.79 -5.46 6.21
N ASP A 104 -5.55 -6.71 6.49
CA ASP A 104 -4.23 -7.31 6.32
C ASP A 104 -4.19 -8.16 5.06
N TYR A 105 -3.05 -8.18 4.40
CA TYR A 105 -2.78 -9.13 3.34
C TYR A 105 -2.63 -10.55 3.92
N ARG A 106 -2.72 -11.56 3.07
CA ARG A 106 -2.37 -12.93 3.42
C ARG A 106 -1.00 -13.01 4.10
N GLY A 107 -0.90 -13.76 5.18
CA GLY A 107 0.30 -13.91 5.97
C GLY A 107 0.55 -12.82 7.02
N TYR A 108 -0.21 -11.70 6.99
CA TYR A 108 -0.14 -10.60 7.96
C TYR A 108 -1.27 -10.68 8.98
N GLY A 109 -1.03 -10.14 10.18
CA GLY A 109 -2.02 -10.16 11.26
C GLY A 109 -2.49 -11.60 11.56
N ASP A 110 -3.79 -11.78 11.54
CA ASP A 110 -4.45 -13.08 11.72
C ASP A 110 -4.77 -13.80 10.40
N ASN A 111 -4.37 -13.26 9.24
CA ASN A 111 -4.62 -13.86 7.94
C ASN A 111 -3.65 -15.00 7.64
N ALA A 112 -4.20 -16.13 7.19
CA ALA A 112 -3.40 -17.26 6.73
C ALA A 112 -2.69 -16.98 5.39
N GLY A 113 -1.78 -17.88 5.01
CA GLY A 113 -1.12 -17.84 3.71
C GLY A 113 0.27 -17.22 3.74
N THR A 114 0.82 -17.00 2.54
CA THR A 114 2.16 -16.43 2.32
C THR A 114 2.05 -15.27 1.34
N PRO A 115 2.63 -14.11 1.66
CA PRO A 115 2.55 -12.94 0.79
C PRO A 115 3.35 -13.15 -0.50
N THR A 116 2.74 -12.76 -1.61
CA THR A 116 3.32 -12.68 -2.96
C THR A 116 2.68 -11.52 -3.68
N GLN A 117 3.29 -10.96 -4.70
CA GLN A 117 2.65 -9.90 -5.49
C GLN A 117 1.27 -10.34 -5.98
N GLN A 118 1.16 -11.51 -6.61
CA GLN A 118 -0.11 -12.02 -7.13
C GLN A 118 -1.15 -12.20 -6.02
N GLY A 119 -0.72 -12.71 -4.85
CA GLY A 119 -1.57 -12.86 -3.68
C GLY A 119 -2.09 -11.52 -3.17
N LEU A 120 -1.21 -10.52 -3.02
CA LEU A 120 -1.60 -9.19 -2.57
C LEU A 120 -2.56 -8.50 -3.55
N GLU A 121 -2.40 -8.73 -4.87
CA GLU A 121 -3.34 -8.25 -5.88
C GLU A 121 -4.73 -8.92 -5.74
N ALA A 122 -4.79 -10.21 -5.42
CA ALA A 122 -6.05 -10.93 -5.15
C ALA A 122 -6.71 -10.41 -3.86
N ASP A 123 -5.92 -10.20 -2.81
CA ASP A 123 -6.36 -9.65 -1.54
C ASP A 123 -6.95 -8.23 -1.71
N ALA A 124 -6.31 -7.40 -2.52
CA ALA A 124 -6.79 -6.07 -2.86
C ALA A 124 -8.15 -6.09 -3.58
N ARG A 125 -8.34 -7.04 -4.52
CA ARG A 125 -9.64 -7.22 -5.19
C ARG A 125 -10.72 -7.66 -4.20
N ALA A 126 -10.40 -8.57 -3.29
CA ALA A 126 -11.34 -9.03 -2.26
C ALA A 126 -11.76 -7.88 -1.33
N ALA A 127 -10.82 -7.05 -0.87
CA ALA A 127 -11.11 -5.89 -0.03
C ALA A 127 -12.03 -4.88 -0.74
N ARG A 128 -11.79 -4.62 -2.03
CA ARG A 128 -12.67 -3.77 -2.83
C ARG A 128 -14.05 -4.39 -3.02
N ALA A 129 -14.11 -5.67 -3.40
CA ALA A 129 -15.37 -6.37 -3.63
C ALA A 129 -16.24 -6.35 -2.38
N TYR A 130 -15.64 -6.57 -1.22
CA TYR A 130 -16.34 -6.44 0.07
C TYR A 130 -16.95 -5.06 0.26
N LEU A 131 -16.18 -3.98 0.06
CA LEU A 131 -16.70 -2.62 0.26
C LEU A 131 -17.82 -2.27 -0.71
N VAL A 132 -17.66 -2.56 -1.99
CA VAL A 132 -18.69 -2.22 -2.99
C VAL A 132 -19.96 -3.05 -2.87
N GLY A 133 -19.90 -4.17 -2.14
CA GLY A 133 -21.05 -5.00 -1.80
C GLY A 133 -21.80 -4.54 -0.53
N ARG A 134 -21.29 -3.57 0.20
CA ARG A 134 -21.94 -3.05 1.42
C ARG A 134 -23.04 -2.06 1.08
N PRO A 135 -24.20 -2.14 1.72
CA PRO A 135 -25.34 -1.22 1.48
C PRO A 135 -25.08 0.21 1.99
N ASP A 136 -24.16 0.38 2.94
CA ASP A 136 -23.81 1.67 3.54
C ASP A 136 -22.59 2.34 2.88
N VAL A 137 -22.05 1.74 1.83
CA VAL A 137 -20.92 2.26 1.04
C VAL A 137 -21.38 2.60 -0.37
N ARG A 138 -21.00 3.77 -0.85
CA ARG A 138 -21.22 4.19 -2.23
C ARG A 138 -20.03 3.78 -3.08
N PRO A 139 -20.16 2.84 -4.05
CA PRO A 139 -19.05 2.33 -4.85
C PRO A 139 -18.26 3.42 -5.58
N GLU A 140 -18.94 4.46 -6.05
CA GLU A 140 -18.36 5.62 -6.73
C GLU A 140 -17.59 6.56 -5.79
N ARG A 141 -17.66 6.33 -4.48
CA ARG A 141 -16.98 7.09 -3.42
C ARG A 141 -15.88 6.28 -2.72
N VAL A 142 -15.48 5.16 -3.29
CA VAL A 142 -14.37 4.36 -2.75
C VAL A 142 -13.04 4.96 -3.19
N VAL A 143 -12.17 5.21 -2.22
CA VAL A 143 -10.82 5.79 -2.38
C VAL A 143 -9.79 4.73 -2.03
N TYR A 144 -8.70 4.64 -2.80
CA TYR A 144 -7.56 3.81 -2.46
C TYR A 144 -6.44 4.66 -1.89
N LEU A 145 -5.95 4.27 -0.71
CA LEU A 145 -4.78 4.85 -0.07
C LEU A 145 -3.71 3.77 0.08
N GLY A 146 -2.63 3.89 -0.66
CA GLY A 146 -1.50 2.98 -0.60
C GLY A 146 -0.32 3.58 0.14
N GLU A 147 0.37 2.78 0.94
CA GLU A 147 1.58 3.15 1.66
C GLU A 147 2.75 2.30 1.20
N SER A 148 3.86 2.91 0.76
CA SER A 148 5.07 2.19 0.37
C SER A 148 4.75 1.04 -0.62
N LEU A 149 4.98 -0.22 -0.27
CA LEU A 149 4.60 -1.39 -1.10
C LEU A 149 3.11 -1.37 -1.49
N GLY A 150 2.25 -0.94 -0.59
CA GLY A 150 0.81 -0.83 -0.85
C GLY A 150 0.45 0.18 -1.93
N THR A 151 1.35 1.12 -2.26
CA THR A 151 1.15 2.04 -3.39
C THR A 151 1.13 1.29 -4.72
N ALA A 152 1.99 0.29 -4.88
CA ALA A 152 2.01 -0.55 -6.07
C ALA A 152 0.74 -1.41 -6.16
N VAL A 153 0.33 -2.03 -5.05
CA VAL A 153 -0.91 -2.83 -4.99
C VAL A 153 -2.12 -1.97 -5.34
N ALA A 154 -2.26 -0.81 -4.70
CA ALA A 154 -3.36 0.14 -4.96
C ALA A 154 -3.36 0.63 -6.41
N THR A 155 -2.19 0.93 -6.98
CA THR A 155 -2.05 1.39 -8.37
C THR A 155 -2.45 0.31 -9.37
N ILE A 156 -1.99 -0.94 -9.18
CA ILE A 156 -2.34 -2.07 -10.04
C ILE A 156 -3.85 -2.33 -10.01
N LEU A 157 -4.46 -2.24 -8.82
CA LEU A 157 -5.91 -2.34 -8.69
C LEU A 157 -6.63 -1.17 -9.39
N ALA A 158 -6.17 0.07 -9.16
CA ALA A 158 -6.80 1.28 -9.71
C ALA A 158 -6.78 1.32 -11.25
N ALA A 159 -5.75 0.77 -11.88
CA ALA A 159 -5.68 0.66 -13.34
C ALA A 159 -6.75 -0.26 -13.94
N ARG A 160 -7.25 -1.22 -13.17
CA ARG A 160 -8.27 -2.21 -13.60
C ARG A 160 -9.66 -1.91 -13.04
N GLN A 161 -9.72 -1.38 -11.86
CA GLN A 161 -10.94 -1.08 -11.10
C GLN A 161 -10.81 0.33 -10.50
N PRO A 162 -11.12 1.38 -11.28
CA PRO A 162 -10.88 2.76 -10.89
C PRO A 162 -11.61 3.13 -9.59
N PRO A 163 -10.92 3.75 -8.60
CA PRO A 163 -11.53 4.36 -7.44
C PRO A 163 -12.02 5.78 -7.74
N ALA A 164 -12.72 6.42 -6.80
CA ALA A 164 -12.99 7.86 -6.84
C ALA A 164 -11.69 8.69 -6.86
N ALA A 165 -10.70 8.25 -6.11
CA ALA A 165 -9.37 8.86 -6.04
C ALA A 165 -8.31 7.82 -5.62
N LEU A 166 -7.08 8.04 -6.03
CA LEU A 166 -5.91 7.24 -5.65
C LEU A 166 -4.93 8.12 -4.85
N ILE A 167 -4.59 7.70 -3.64
CA ILE A 167 -3.65 8.38 -2.76
C ILE A 167 -2.44 7.47 -2.54
N LEU A 168 -1.25 7.97 -2.83
CA LEU A 168 -0.01 7.21 -2.81
C LEU A 168 0.99 7.88 -1.86
N ARG A 169 1.27 7.26 -0.71
CA ARG A 169 2.28 7.72 0.24
C ARG A 169 3.60 6.96 0.03
N SER A 170 4.67 7.71 -0.27
CA SER A 170 6.00 7.19 -0.58
C SER A 170 5.97 6.13 -1.70
N PRO A 171 5.38 6.44 -2.87
CA PRO A 171 5.34 5.49 -3.97
C PRO A 171 6.69 5.39 -4.70
N PHE A 172 6.89 4.28 -5.40
CA PHE A 172 8.08 3.99 -6.19
C PHE A 172 7.72 3.51 -7.60
N THR A 173 8.69 3.60 -8.51
CA THR A 173 8.51 3.17 -9.91
C THR A 173 8.43 1.64 -10.06
N SER A 174 9.27 0.91 -9.33
CA SER A 174 9.24 -0.55 -9.20
C SER A 174 10.00 -1.00 -7.96
N LEU A 175 9.69 -2.19 -7.44
CA LEU A 175 10.48 -2.77 -6.34
C LEU A 175 11.94 -3.00 -6.74
N ALA A 176 12.19 -3.25 -8.04
CA ALA A 176 13.54 -3.36 -8.57
C ALA A 176 14.33 -2.04 -8.47
N ASP A 177 13.68 -0.89 -8.68
CA ASP A 177 14.35 0.41 -8.56
C ASP A 177 14.68 0.76 -7.11
N VAL A 178 13.80 0.43 -6.16
CA VAL A 178 14.11 0.53 -4.73
C VAL A 178 15.28 -0.39 -4.38
N GLY A 179 15.23 -1.65 -4.83
CA GLY A 179 16.27 -2.62 -4.56
C GLY A 179 17.63 -2.23 -5.14
N LYS A 180 17.70 -1.60 -6.32
CA LYS A 180 18.97 -1.10 -6.91
C LYS A 180 19.63 -0.02 -6.05
N ILE A 181 18.85 0.79 -5.34
CA ILE A 181 19.40 1.83 -4.46
C ILE A 181 20.06 1.21 -3.24
N HIS A 182 19.41 0.20 -2.64
CA HIS A 182 19.88 -0.42 -1.41
C HIS A 182 20.88 -1.58 -1.62
N TYR A 183 20.82 -2.22 -2.80
CA TYR A 183 21.59 -3.43 -3.13
C TYR A 183 22.26 -3.27 -4.50
N ALA A 184 23.05 -2.19 -4.68
CA ALA A 184 23.66 -1.81 -5.96
C ALA A 184 24.51 -2.90 -6.63
N ILE A 185 25.11 -3.82 -5.85
CA ILE A 185 25.97 -4.90 -6.35
C ILE A 185 25.13 -6.09 -6.90
N LEU A 186 23.87 -6.23 -6.46
CA LEU A 186 23.02 -7.35 -6.85
C LEU A 186 22.28 -7.06 -8.15
N PRO A 187 22.11 -8.05 -9.03
CA PRO A 187 21.30 -7.92 -10.23
C PRO A 187 19.80 -8.00 -9.89
N VAL A 188 19.32 -7.06 -9.03
CA VAL A 188 17.99 -7.08 -8.39
C VAL A 188 16.87 -7.24 -9.41
N GLY A 189 16.97 -6.55 -10.56
CA GLY A 189 15.94 -6.60 -11.60
C GLY A 189 15.73 -7.99 -12.21
N TRP A 190 16.72 -8.88 -12.13
CA TRP A 190 16.66 -10.25 -12.64
C TRP A 190 16.25 -11.24 -11.53
N LEU A 191 16.63 -10.94 -10.28
CA LEU A 191 16.38 -11.82 -9.14
C LEU A 191 14.94 -11.73 -8.63
N LEU A 192 14.29 -10.56 -8.75
CA LEU A 192 12.97 -10.36 -8.17
C LEU A 192 11.87 -11.15 -8.90
N ALA A 193 11.19 -12.03 -8.16
CA ALA A 193 9.96 -12.68 -8.57
C ALA A 193 8.77 -11.71 -8.46
N ASP A 194 8.71 -10.97 -7.36
CA ASP A 194 7.68 -9.96 -7.10
C ASP A 194 8.22 -8.58 -7.50
N ARG A 195 7.78 -8.06 -8.66
CA ARG A 195 8.38 -6.88 -9.30
C ARG A 195 7.71 -5.55 -8.94
N PHE A 196 6.41 -5.57 -8.68
CA PHE A 196 5.60 -4.38 -8.40
C PHE A 196 5.92 -3.23 -9.35
N ALA A 197 5.71 -3.45 -10.65
CA ALA A 197 5.99 -2.48 -11.71
C ALA A 197 4.96 -1.34 -11.70
N THR A 198 5.03 -0.46 -10.69
CA THR A 198 4.08 0.62 -10.45
C THR A 198 4.06 1.61 -11.62
N ALA A 199 5.24 1.88 -12.21
CA ALA A 199 5.39 2.81 -13.32
C ALA A 199 4.66 2.37 -14.60
N ASP A 200 4.47 1.06 -14.79
CA ASP A 200 3.72 0.55 -15.93
C ASP A 200 2.21 0.61 -15.65
N ALA A 201 1.81 0.31 -14.42
CA ALA A 201 0.41 0.32 -14.03
C ALA A 201 -0.18 1.74 -13.94
N ILE A 202 0.60 2.74 -13.47
CA ILE A 202 0.13 4.10 -13.22
C ILE A 202 -0.33 4.81 -14.50
N ALA A 203 0.26 4.47 -15.65
CA ALA A 203 -0.14 5.01 -16.95
C ALA A 203 -1.59 4.65 -17.33
N GLY A 204 -2.12 3.55 -16.79
CA GLY A 204 -3.51 3.12 -16.97
C GLY A 204 -4.50 3.72 -15.97
N VAL A 205 -4.04 4.42 -14.95
CA VAL A 205 -4.90 5.04 -13.93
C VAL A 205 -5.56 6.29 -14.48
N ARG A 206 -6.89 6.36 -14.38
CA ARG A 206 -7.71 7.49 -14.87
C ARG A 206 -8.27 8.35 -13.74
N SER A 207 -8.34 7.81 -12.54
CA SER A 207 -8.79 8.52 -11.36
C SER A 207 -7.82 9.63 -10.96
N PRO A 208 -8.28 10.72 -10.33
CA PRO A 208 -7.39 11.72 -9.74
C PRO A 208 -6.38 11.08 -8.76
N VAL A 209 -5.13 11.53 -8.79
CA VAL A 209 -4.04 10.96 -7.99
C VAL A 209 -3.39 12.01 -7.10
N LEU A 210 -3.28 11.71 -5.82
CA LEU A 210 -2.45 12.45 -4.87
C LEU A 210 -1.20 11.64 -4.53
N VAL A 211 -0.02 12.21 -4.76
CA VAL A 211 1.27 11.63 -4.32
C VAL A 211 1.76 12.42 -3.12
N ILE A 212 2.14 11.73 -2.05
CA ILE A 212 2.72 12.29 -0.84
C ILE A 212 4.07 11.62 -0.61
N ALA A 213 5.13 12.39 -0.40
CA ALA A 213 6.46 11.87 -0.14
C ALA A 213 7.21 12.74 0.88
N GLY A 214 8.05 12.11 1.70
CA GLY A 214 8.98 12.83 2.57
C GLY A 214 10.23 13.25 1.81
N ASP A 215 10.78 14.43 2.09
CA ASP A 215 11.99 14.90 1.42
C ASP A 215 13.27 14.21 1.91
N ARG A 216 13.19 13.50 3.04
CA ARG A 216 14.29 12.72 3.63
C ARG A 216 14.02 11.21 3.67
N ASP A 217 13.05 10.73 2.88
CA ASP A 217 12.70 9.32 2.84
C ASP A 217 13.92 8.47 2.44
N SER A 218 14.49 7.76 3.42
CA SER A 218 15.69 6.95 3.27
C SER A 218 15.41 5.55 2.71
N ILE A 219 14.14 5.09 2.73
CA ILE A 219 13.72 3.77 2.24
C ILE A 219 13.27 3.87 0.78
N VAL A 220 12.40 4.84 0.50
CA VAL A 220 11.94 5.16 -0.86
C VAL A 220 12.33 6.60 -1.17
N PRO A 221 13.55 6.84 -1.68
CA PRO A 221 14.00 8.20 -1.98
C PRO A 221 12.97 9.00 -2.78
N PRO A 222 12.76 10.29 -2.45
CA PRO A 222 11.70 11.11 -3.03
C PRO A 222 11.79 11.23 -4.56
N GLU A 223 12.96 10.98 -5.14
CA GLU A 223 13.17 10.91 -6.60
C GLU A 223 12.35 9.81 -7.25
N LEU A 224 12.16 8.66 -6.60
CA LEU A 224 11.30 7.58 -7.12
C LEU A 224 9.83 7.99 -7.14
N SER A 225 9.38 8.69 -6.09
CA SER A 225 8.02 9.23 -6.02
C SER A 225 7.79 10.31 -7.09
N ARG A 226 8.77 11.20 -7.33
CA ARG A 226 8.71 12.22 -8.40
C ARG A 226 8.69 11.56 -9.78
N ARG A 227 9.56 10.60 -10.03
CA ARG A 227 9.60 9.84 -11.30
C ARG A 227 8.28 9.10 -11.56
N LEU A 228 7.62 8.56 -10.53
CA LEU A 228 6.30 7.98 -10.68
C LEU A 228 5.25 9.05 -10.96
N PHE A 229 5.29 10.17 -10.22
CA PHE A 229 4.38 11.31 -10.41
C PHE A 229 4.42 11.82 -11.86
N ASP A 230 5.59 11.93 -12.46
CA ASP A 230 5.74 12.39 -13.86
C ASP A 230 5.02 11.49 -14.86
N ARG A 231 4.86 10.19 -14.55
CA ARG A 231 4.16 9.20 -15.39
C ARG A 231 2.65 9.21 -15.27
N ILE A 232 2.09 9.91 -14.28
CA ILE A 232 0.63 10.02 -14.12
C ILE A 232 0.07 10.90 -15.22
N THR A 233 -0.90 10.38 -15.96
CA THR A 233 -1.60 11.10 -17.05
C THR A 233 -2.91 11.72 -16.60
N ALA A 234 -3.52 11.20 -15.53
CA ALA A 234 -4.73 11.75 -14.92
C ALA A 234 -4.44 13.06 -14.17
N SER A 235 -5.49 13.74 -13.67
CA SER A 235 -5.34 14.85 -12.73
C SER A 235 -4.48 14.42 -11.55
N LYS A 236 -3.48 15.20 -11.18
CA LYS A 236 -2.49 14.81 -10.19
C LYS A 236 -2.02 15.96 -9.32
N GLU A 237 -1.73 15.64 -8.07
CA GLU A 237 -1.14 16.55 -7.09
C GLU A 237 0.06 15.89 -6.42
N LEU A 238 1.09 16.68 -6.10
CA LEU A 238 2.28 16.24 -5.37
C LEU A 238 2.45 17.07 -4.10
N VAL A 239 2.55 16.38 -2.98
CA VAL A 239 2.85 16.98 -1.67
C VAL A 239 4.17 16.42 -1.17
N ILE A 240 5.13 17.30 -0.91
CA ILE A 240 6.38 16.95 -0.24
C ILE A 240 6.27 17.38 1.22
N VAL A 241 6.44 16.43 2.12
CA VAL A 241 6.46 16.68 3.57
C VAL A 241 7.91 16.95 3.99
N PRO A 242 8.23 18.19 4.41
CA PRO A 242 9.61 18.57 4.72
C PRO A 242 10.10 17.82 5.96
N TRP A 243 11.38 17.43 5.93
CA TRP A 243 12.13 16.77 7.00
C TRP A 243 11.62 15.36 7.36
N ALA A 244 10.67 14.82 6.61
CA ALA A 244 10.06 13.52 6.90
C ALA A 244 10.85 12.38 6.28
N ASP A 245 11.22 11.39 7.10
CA ASP A 245 11.68 10.07 6.68
C ASP A 245 10.48 9.12 6.56
N HIS A 246 10.69 7.95 5.94
CA HIS A 246 9.68 6.97 5.52
C HIS A 246 8.68 6.57 6.61
N ASN A 247 9.16 6.35 7.81
CA ASN A 247 8.36 5.87 8.95
C ASN A 247 8.09 6.96 10.00
N ASP A 248 8.38 8.22 9.68
CA ASP A 248 8.11 9.31 10.59
C ASP A 248 6.61 9.53 10.76
N GLN A 249 6.22 9.94 11.95
CA GLN A 249 4.81 10.24 12.28
C GLN A 249 4.19 11.23 11.27
N ALA A 250 5.00 12.16 10.76
CA ALA A 250 4.58 13.13 9.73
C ALA A 250 3.99 12.45 8.47
N LEU A 251 4.45 11.24 8.13
CA LEU A 251 3.98 10.43 7.01
C LEU A 251 3.01 9.29 7.44
N LEU A 252 2.78 9.07 8.73
CA LEU A 252 1.84 8.04 9.20
C LEU A 252 0.45 8.64 9.45
N ASP A 253 0.36 9.69 10.24
CA ASP A 253 -0.88 10.39 10.60
C ASP A 253 -0.67 11.90 10.83
N GLY A 254 0.45 12.45 10.35
CA GLY A 254 0.83 13.85 10.54
C GLY A 254 -0.21 14.81 9.96
N GLU A 255 -0.37 15.94 10.63
CA GLU A 255 -1.43 16.93 10.33
C GLU A 255 -1.35 17.46 8.88
N GLN A 256 -0.14 17.71 8.36
CA GLN A 256 0.04 18.17 6.98
C GLN A 256 -0.45 17.11 5.99
N MET A 257 -0.09 15.83 6.20
CA MET A 257 -0.52 14.72 5.34
C MET A 257 -2.05 14.58 5.37
N ILE A 258 -2.66 14.55 6.55
CA ILE A 258 -4.11 14.40 6.69
C ILE A 258 -4.84 15.58 6.04
N ARG A 259 -4.41 16.83 6.28
CA ARG A 259 -5.01 18.02 5.63
C ARG A 259 -4.90 17.95 4.11
N SER A 260 -3.75 17.50 3.58
CA SER A 260 -3.57 17.34 2.13
C SER A 260 -4.52 16.31 1.54
N ILE A 261 -4.72 15.17 2.21
CA ILE A 261 -5.68 14.14 1.80
C ILE A 261 -7.10 14.70 1.78
N VAL A 262 -7.52 15.36 2.87
CA VAL A 262 -8.89 15.90 2.99
C VAL A 262 -9.14 16.97 1.93
N ALA A 263 -8.24 17.94 1.79
CA ALA A 263 -8.36 19.00 0.79
C ALA A 263 -8.39 18.46 -0.65
N PHE A 264 -7.61 17.40 -0.94
CA PHE A 264 -7.66 16.74 -2.23
C PHE A 264 -9.01 16.07 -2.48
N LEU A 265 -9.54 15.31 -1.50
CA LEU A 265 -10.85 14.67 -1.62
C LEU A 265 -12.00 15.67 -1.75
N GLU A 266 -11.93 16.83 -1.09
CA GLU A 266 -12.89 17.92 -1.26
C GLU A 266 -12.89 18.49 -2.69
N ARG A 267 -11.73 18.54 -3.36
CA ARG A 267 -11.65 18.93 -4.78
C ARG A 267 -12.25 17.88 -5.69
N VAL A 268 -11.97 16.61 -5.43
CA VAL A 268 -12.58 15.47 -6.15
C VAL A 268 -14.10 15.44 -5.99
N ASP A 269 -14.62 15.82 -4.83
CA ASP A 269 -16.07 15.86 -4.57
C ASP A 269 -16.79 16.96 -5.36
N ARG A 270 -16.07 18.02 -5.74
CA ARG A 270 -16.62 19.17 -6.51
C ARG A 270 -16.46 19.05 -8.03
N SER A 271 -15.68 18.07 -8.52
CA SER A 271 -15.42 17.84 -9.94
C SER A 271 -16.41 16.86 -10.55
#